data_44166e4ee926f8e83b6d718f7616e227
#
_entry.id   44166e4ee926f8e83b6d718f7616e227
#
_cell.length_a   1.000
_cell.length_b   1.000
_cell.length_c   1.000
_cell.angle_alpha   90.00
_cell.angle_beta   90.00
_cell.angle_gamma   90.00
#
_symmetry.space_group_name_H-M   'P 1'
#
loop_
_entity.id
_entity.type
_entity.pdbx_description
1 polymer ?
#
loop_
_entity_poly.entity_id
_entity_poly.type
_entity_poly.pdbx_seq_one_letter_code
_entity_poly.pdbx_strand_id
1 'polypeptide(L)'
;MPSIEDTIAALEAKLKQAKARKQLVEARKRAVVQKFERRQDTRRKVLVGAVILARVERGEWPREKLLALLDSNLTRADDRALFDLPAQPAQPQQIEGAA
;
A
#
# COMPACT_ATOMS: atom_id res chain seq x y z
N MET A 1 -54.34 14.37 -0.78
CA MET A 1 -53.21 15.01 -1.48
C MET A 1 -52.14 15.36 -0.47
N PRO A 2 -50.88 15.08 -0.78
CA PRO A 2 -49.81 15.50 0.11
C PRO A 2 -49.72 17.02 0.14
N SER A 3 -49.38 17.55 1.30
CA SER A 3 -49.19 18.97 1.43
C SER A 3 -47.86 19.39 0.77
N ILE A 4 -47.68 20.70 0.62
CA ILE A 4 -46.42 21.25 0.08
C ILE A 4 -45.26 20.81 0.98
N GLU A 5 -45.47 20.79 2.29
CA GLU A 5 -44.47 20.36 3.26
C GLU A 5 -44.09 18.90 3.08
N ASP A 6 -45.09 18.04 2.81
CA ASP A 6 -44.82 16.63 2.54
C ASP A 6 -44.05 16.45 1.23
N THR A 7 -44.35 17.26 0.23
CA THR A 7 -43.63 17.22 -1.04
C THR A 7 -42.17 17.65 -0.86
N ILE A 8 -41.95 18.70 -0.09
CA ILE A 8 -40.60 19.19 0.21
C ILE A 8 -39.81 18.11 0.93
N ALA A 9 -40.41 17.48 1.95
CA ALA A 9 -39.76 16.42 2.70
C ALA A 9 -39.38 15.23 1.81
N ALA A 10 -40.25 14.85 0.90
CA ALA A 10 -40.00 13.75 -0.04
C ALA A 10 -38.85 14.08 -0.99
N LEU A 11 -38.80 15.33 -1.49
CA LEU A 11 -37.71 15.77 -2.37
C LEU A 11 -36.40 15.85 -1.64
N GLU A 12 -36.40 16.33 -0.40
CA GLU A 12 -35.18 16.36 0.44
C GLU A 12 -34.65 14.95 0.70
N ALA A 13 -35.53 14.00 0.97
CA ALA A 13 -35.13 12.61 1.17
C ALA A 13 -34.51 12.02 -0.09
N LYS A 14 -35.10 12.28 -1.24
CA LYS A 14 -34.56 11.83 -2.53
C LYS A 14 -33.21 12.44 -2.82
N LEU A 15 -33.05 13.73 -2.53
CA LEU A 15 -31.77 14.42 -2.72
C LEU A 15 -30.69 13.82 -1.82
N LYS A 16 -31.00 13.56 -0.57
CA LYS A 16 -30.09 12.93 0.37
C LYS A 16 -29.64 11.56 -0.13
N GLN A 17 -30.60 10.75 -0.59
CA GLN A 17 -30.29 9.43 -1.15
C GLN A 17 -29.42 9.52 -2.40
N ALA A 18 -29.70 10.48 -3.29
CA ALA A 18 -28.91 10.66 -4.50
C ALA A 18 -27.49 11.08 -4.18
N LYS A 19 -27.30 11.99 -3.23
CA LYS A 19 -25.97 12.42 -2.78
C LYS A 19 -25.19 11.25 -2.15
N ALA A 20 -25.85 10.46 -1.32
CA ALA A 20 -25.22 9.29 -0.69
C ALA A 20 -24.79 8.27 -1.74
N ARG A 21 -25.65 8.02 -2.74
CA ARG A 21 -25.32 7.11 -3.84
C ARG A 21 -24.15 7.61 -4.67
N LYS A 22 -24.11 8.91 -4.95
CA LYS A 22 -23.02 9.53 -5.69
C LYS A 22 -21.70 9.37 -4.95
N GLN A 23 -21.68 9.62 -3.64
CA GLN A 23 -20.49 9.46 -2.80
C GLN A 23 -19.99 8.01 -2.81
N LEU A 24 -20.92 7.06 -2.75
CA LEU A 24 -20.59 5.64 -2.77
C LEU A 24 -19.94 5.25 -4.11
N VAL A 25 -20.51 5.71 -5.22
CA VAL A 25 -19.97 5.43 -6.56
C VAL A 25 -18.57 6.03 -6.70
N GLU A 26 -18.39 7.27 -6.27
CA GLU A 26 -17.09 7.95 -6.32
C GLU A 26 -16.05 7.25 -5.44
N ALA A 27 -16.45 6.79 -4.25
CA ALA A 27 -15.57 6.05 -3.36
C ALA A 27 -15.13 4.73 -3.98
N ARG A 28 -16.04 4.03 -4.65
CA ARG A 28 -15.72 2.78 -5.35
C ARG A 28 -14.73 3.02 -6.49
N LYS A 29 -14.92 4.09 -7.25
CA LYS A 29 -14.00 4.45 -8.34
C LYS A 29 -12.61 4.75 -7.81
N ARG A 30 -12.52 5.53 -6.73
CA ARG A 30 -11.22 5.83 -6.09
C ARG A 30 -10.54 4.56 -5.59
N ALA A 31 -11.31 3.64 -4.99
CA ALA A 31 -10.76 2.39 -4.50
C ALA A 31 -10.17 1.53 -5.62
N VAL A 32 -10.84 1.48 -6.77
CA VAL A 32 -10.35 0.75 -7.95
C VAL A 32 -9.04 1.35 -8.45
N VAL A 33 -8.98 2.68 -8.56
CA VAL A 33 -7.76 3.38 -9.01
C VAL A 33 -6.61 3.14 -8.04
N GLN A 34 -6.85 3.27 -6.73
CA GLN A 34 -5.83 3.04 -5.72
C GLN A 34 -5.30 1.61 -5.75
N LYS A 35 -6.20 0.65 -5.93
CA LYS A 35 -5.81 -0.76 -6.03
C LYS A 35 -4.94 -1.02 -7.24
N PHE A 36 -5.30 -0.42 -8.37
CA PHE A 36 -4.50 -0.51 -9.59
C PHE A 36 -3.12 0.10 -9.38
N GLU A 37 -3.04 1.30 -8.82
CA GLU A 37 -1.77 1.98 -8.55
C GLU A 37 -0.87 1.17 -7.62
N ARG A 38 -1.43 0.57 -6.56
CA ARG A 38 -0.67 -0.28 -5.65
C ARG A 38 -0.13 -1.52 -6.34
N ARG A 39 -0.90 -2.12 -7.25
CA ARG A 39 -0.45 -3.26 -8.04
C ARG A 39 0.71 -2.88 -8.94
N GLN A 40 0.64 -1.70 -9.56
CA GLN A 40 1.71 -1.21 -10.43
C GLN A 40 2.98 -0.93 -9.62
N ASP A 41 2.85 -0.33 -8.45
CA ASP A 41 3.98 -0.10 -7.56
C ASP A 41 4.63 -1.40 -7.12
N THR A 42 3.82 -2.39 -6.72
CA THR A 42 4.34 -3.70 -6.34
C THR A 42 5.06 -4.35 -7.50
N ARG A 43 4.50 -4.26 -8.69
CA ARG A 43 5.12 -4.82 -9.89
C ARG A 43 6.47 -4.15 -10.18
N ARG A 44 6.54 -2.82 -10.06
CA ARG A 44 7.82 -2.10 -10.23
C ARG A 44 8.88 -2.59 -9.26
N LYS A 45 8.51 -2.75 -8.00
CA LYS A 45 9.42 -3.25 -6.96
C LYS A 45 9.90 -4.67 -7.27
N VAL A 46 9.00 -5.54 -7.69
CA VAL A 46 9.33 -6.91 -8.05
C VAL A 46 10.29 -6.93 -9.24
N LEU A 47 10.03 -6.13 -10.26
CA LEU A 47 10.88 -6.05 -11.44
C LEU A 47 12.27 -5.51 -11.12
N VAL A 48 12.36 -4.48 -10.30
CA VAL A 48 13.65 -3.94 -9.84
C VAL A 48 14.41 -5.01 -9.07
N GLY A 49 13.75 -5.69 -8.14
CA GLY A 49 14.37 -6.76 -7.38
C GLY A 49 14.85 -7.90 -8.26
N ALA A 50 14.05 -8.31 -9.23
CA ALA A 50 14.42 -9.39 -10.16
C ALA A 50 15.65 -9.04 -11.01
N VAL A 51 15.73 -7.81 -11.48
CA VAL A 51 16.89 -7.34 -12.26
C VAL A 51 18.15 -7.35 -11.41
N ILE A 52 18.08 -6.85 -10.18
CA ILE A 52 19.22 -6.80 -9.27
C ILE A 52 19.65 -8.22 -8.89
N LEU A 53 18.70 -9.09 -8.56
CA LEU A 53 19.02 -10.48 -8.22
C LEU A 53 19.68 -11.20 -9.38
N ALA A 54 19.22 -10.97 -10.61
CA ALA A 54 19.83 -11.56 -11.79
C ALA A 54 21.27 -11.11 -11.96
N ARG A 55 21.57 -9.85 -11.68
CA ARG A 55 22.94 -9.34 -11.73
C ARG A 55 23.85 -9.98 -10.69
N VAL A 56 23.33 -10.16 -9.49
CA VAL A 56 24.07 -10.84 -8.41
C VAL A 56 24.37 -12.28 -8.77
N GLU A 57 23.37 -12.99 -9.32
CA GLU A 57 23.52 -14.39 -9.74
C GLU A 57 24.53 -14.55 -10.86
N ARG A 58 24.66 -13.58 -11.76
CA ARG A 58 25.64 -13.59 -12.83
C ARG A 58 27.03 -13.14 -12.38
N GLY A 59 27.18 -12.73 -11.11
CA GLY A 59 28.44 -12.24 -10.60
C GLY A 59 28.78 -10.81 -11.00
N GLU A 60 27.85 -10.10 -11.62
CA GLU A 60 28.05 -8.72 -12.05
C GLU A 60 27.98 -7.72 -10.90
N TRP A 61 27.38 -8.13 -9.78
CA TRP A 61 27.24 -7.30 -8.59
C TRP A 61 27.55 -8.14 -7.36
N PRO A 62 28.37 -7.60 -6.40
CA PRO A 62 28.75 -8.37 -5.23
C PRO A 62 27.55 -8.73 -4.37
N ARG A 63 27.44 -10.02 -4.03
CA ARG A 63 26.35 -10.50 -3.17
C ARG A 63 26.43 -9.88 -1.78
N GLU A 64 27.62 -9.70 -1.25
CA GLU A 64 27.85 -9.10 0.06
C GLU A 64 27.30 -7.67 0.13
N LYS A 65 27.40 -6.93 -0.96
CA LYS A 65 26.88 -5.57 -1.04
C LYS A 65 25.35 -5.57 -0.97
N LEU A 66 24.71 -6.50 -1.68
CA LEU A 66 23.27 -6.66 -1.61
C LEU A 66 22.82 -7.04 -0.21
N LEU A 67 23.49 -8.02 0.41
CA LEU A 67 23.16 -8.46 1.76
C LEU A 67 23.37 -7.35 2.79
N ALA A 68 24.39 -6.52 2.62
CA ALA A 68 24.61 -5.38 3.50
C ALA A 68 23.50 -4.35 3.40
N LEU A 69 23.01 -4.09 2.19
CA LEU A 69 21.86 -3.20 1.99
C LEU A 69 20.59 -3.75 2.64
N LEU A 70 20.35 -5.05 2.46
CA LEU A 70 19.18 -5.69 3.07
C LEU A 70 19.28 -5.69 4.59
N ASP A 71 20.46 -5.96 5.13
CA ASP A 71 20.68 -5.96 6.57
C ASP A 71 20.39 -4.60 7.19
N SER A 72 20.79 -3.52 6.53
CA SER A 72 20.58 -2.17 7.03
C SER A 72 19.14 -1.67 6.84
N ASN A 73 18.36 -2.26 5.96
CA ASN A 73 17.02 -1.77 5.62
C ASN A 73 15.88 -2.66 6.10
N LEU A 74 16.10 -3.97 6.24
CA LEU A 74 15.07 -4.89 6.70
C LEU A 74 15.01 -4.92 8.22
N THR A 75 13.80 -4.73 8.75
CA THR A 75 13.57 -4.69 10.19
C THR A 75 12.73 -5.87 10.68
N ARG A 76 11.84 -6.39 9.85
CA ARG A 76 10.96 -7.50 10.25
C ARG A 76 11.71 -8.82 10.25
N ALA A 77 11.48 -9.62 11.29
CA ALA A 77 12.15 -10.90 11.46
C ALA A 77 11.87 -11.88 10.31
N ASP A 78 10.63 -11.94 9.85
CA ASP A 78 10.24 -12.83 8.76
C ASP A 78 10.88 -12.42 7.42
N ASP A 79 11.00 -11.11 7.16
CA ASP A 79 11.68 -10.62 5.97
C ASP A 79 13.18 -10.95 6.02
N ARG A 80 13.81 -10.73 7.17
CA ARG A 80 15.22 -11.02 7.37
C ARG A 80 15.54 -12.50 7.22
N ALA A 81 14.64 -13.35 7.68
CA ALA A 81 14.81 -14.80 7.59
C ALA A 81 14.85 -15.29 6.13
N LEU A 82 14.20 -14.60 5.21
CA LEU A 82 14.25 -14.94 3.79
C LEU A 82 15.65 -14.85 3.20
N PHE A 83 16.52 -14.07 3.82
CA PHE A 83 17.89 -13.85 3.36
C PHE A 83 18.92 -14.39 4.37
N ASP A 84 18.49 -15.23 5.29
CA ASP A 84 19.32 -15.80 6.34
C ASP A 84 20.01 -14.74 7.21
N LEU A 85 19.36 -13.59 7.36
CA LEU A 85 19.84 -12.52 8.23
C LEU A 85 19.34 -12.75 9.65
N PRO A 86 20.17 -12.49 10.68
CA PRO A 86 19.72 -12.62 12.06
C PRO A 86 18.65 -11.61 12.39
N ALA A 87 17.74 -11.98 13.30
CA ALA A 87 16.72 -11.05 13.77
C ALA A 87 17.39 -9.86 14.45
N GLN A 88 16.90 -8.66 14.16
CA GLN A 88 17.39 -7.46 14.84
C GLN A 88 16.88 -7.43 16.28
N PRO A 89 17.72 -7.03 17.24
CA PRO A 89 17.23 -6.82 18.59
C PRO A 89 16.23 -5.67 18.60
N ALA A 90 15.21 -5.77 19.47
CA ALA A 90 14.23 -4.71 19.62
C ALA A 90 14.94 -3.44 20.08
N GLN A 91 14.75 -2.35 19.33
CA GLN A 91 15.37 -1.07 19.63
C GLN A 91 14.30 -0.01 19.76
N PRO A 92 14.24 0.70 20.89
CA PRO A 92 13.29 1.80 21.04
C PRO A 92 13.45 2.90 19.99
N GLN A 93 14.66 3.10 19.49
CA GLN A 93 14.96 4.09 18.46
C GLN A 93 14.22 3.84 17.18
N GLN A 94 13.88 2.59 16.87
CA GLN A 94 13.13 2.26 15.68
C GLN A 94 11.73 2.89 15.69
N ILE A 95 11.12 2.95 16.87
CA ILE A 95 9.81 3.57 17.04
C ILE A 95 9.92 5.09 16.86
N GLU A 96 10.95 5.68 17.42
CA GLU A 96 11.23 7.10 17.29
C GLU A 96 11.55 7.48 15.85
N GLY A 97 12.32 6.62 15.17
CA GLY A 97 12.64 6.84 13.77
C GLY A 97 11.44 6.74 12.85
N ALA A 98 10.39 6.05 13.27
CA ALA A 98 9.14 5.96 12.52
C ALA A 98 8.24 7.18 12.72
N ALA A 99 8.49 7.98 13.73
CA ALA A 99 7.69 9.16 14.04
C ALA A 99 7.97 10.35 13.10
#